data_dbfd451c9ab3c04f7a03a09edf1a1cdb
#
_entry.id   dbfd451c9ab3c04f7a03a09edf1a1cdb
#
_cell.length_a   1.000
_cell.length_b   1.000
_cell.length_c   1.000
_cell.angle_alpha   90.00
_cell.angle_beta   90.00
_cell.angle_gamma   90.00
#
_symmetry.space_group_name_H-M   'P 1'
#
loop_
_entity.id
_entity.type
_entity.pdbx_description
1 polymer ?
#
loop_
_entity_poly.entity_id
_entity_poly.type
_entity_poly.pdbx_seq_one_letter_code
_entity_poly.pdbx_strand_id
1 'polypeptide(L)'
;MKTLLGPVQTAFMLAVFAVSAQAEFSAELAAGLEYDSNVAVDSIDSTSGLGDWSRNLNVALGASGRWPANWEWSGRYQGYDSQWQNYSQYDTQMHTGLGKVTYKSSHFINELAGVYAQADLNGQAFLTMRRISPATGSFIGQQWYWRAQYDRTQKQFVDYPLRDSDGDAVGLYLYRFLDKTRHFISANVQLKREQTPDDIYQYQGGIVRLGWKRAWQVGADTVSTQIKARYEMRQYDGIRSDILAARHDDKIRLSADLDWQMTPRWSAQFELIRDWNESNLQAADYKQFRIDSRIRWRY
;
A
#
# COMPACT_ATOMS: atom_id res chain seq x y z
N MET A 1 17.15 27.92 7.41
CA MET A 1 15.99 28.52 8.12
C MET A 1 15.20 27.37 8.71
N LYS A 2 15.08 27.29 10.05
CA LYS A 2 14.37 26.23 10.75
C LYS A 2 12.86 26.47 10.61
N THR A 3 12.15 25.64 9.88
CA THR A 3 10.67 25.62 9.89
C THR A 3 10.21 24.75 11.04
N LEU A 4 9.71 25.40 12.08
CA LEU A 4 9.02 24.80 13.20
C LEU A 4 7.76 24.09 12.69
N LEU A 5 7.64 22.80 12.95
CA LEU A 5 6.40 22.03 12.83
C LEU A 5 5.31 22.74 13.64
N GLY A 6 4.23 23.14 12.99
CA GLY A 6 3.13 23.83 13.63
C GLY A 6 2.38 22.94 14.63
N PRO A 7 1.85 23.48 15.75
CA PRO A 7 1.26 22.73 16.86
C PRO A 7 -0.03 21.95 16.51
N VAL A 8 -0.59 22.13 15.33
CA VAL A 8 -1.82 21.44 14.89
C VAL A 8 -1.57 20.00 14.44
N GLN A 9 -0.35 19.67 13.96
CA GLN A 9 0.00 18.32 13.49
C GLN A 9 0.25 17.34 14.64
N THR A 10 0.71 17.83 15.78
CA THR A 10 0.98 17.01 16.98
C THR A 10 -0.30 16.64 17.74
N ALA A 11 -1.35 17.46 17.66
CA ALA A 11 -2.61 17.26 18.39
C ALA A 11 -3.44 16.08 17.83
N PHE A 12 -3.36 15.79 16.55
CA PHE A 12 -4.14 14.69 15.95
C PHE A 12 -3.63 13.30 16.34
N MET A 13 -2.33 13.15 16.62
CA MET A 13 -1.76 11.88 17.09
C MET A 13 -2.07 11.56 18.56
N LEU A 14 -2.25 12.57 19.40
CA LEU A 14 -2.47 12.38 20.84
C LEU A 14 -3.93 12.11 21.24
N ALA A 15 -4.89 12.52 20.43
CA ALA A 15 -6.32 12.36 20.75
C ALA A 15 -6.84 10.92 20.64
N VAL A 16 -6.14 10.01 19.94
CA VAL A 16 -6.57 8.62 19.78
C VAL A 16 -6.21 7.73 20.98
N PHE A 17 -5.29 8.15 21.85
CA PHE A 17 -4.77 7.32 22.93
C PHE A 17 -5.52 7.42 24.28
N ALA A 18 -6.58 8.23 24.38
CA ALA A 18 -7.23 8.49 25.65
C ALA A 18 -8.40 7.56 26.00
N VAL A 19 -8.68 6.49 25.24
CA VAL A 19 -9.88 5.67 25.46
C VAL A 19 -9.59 4.19 25.45
N SER A 20 -9.61 3.60 26.61
CA SER A 20 -9.99 2.27 27.08
C SER A 20 -8.90 1.49 27.81
N ALA A 21 -9.29 0.88 28.93
CA ALA A 21 -8.48 -0.04 29.75
C ALA A 21 -8.17 -1.40 29.07
N GLN A 22 -8.44 -1.56 27.77
CA GLN A 22 -8.26 -2.78 26.98
C GLN A 22 -7.59 -2.50 25.63
N ALA A 23 -6.68 -1.53 25.54
CA ALA A 23 -5.92 -1.29 24.33
C ALA A 23 -4.76 -2.30 24.23
N GLU A 24 -4.66 -2.98 23.08
CA GLU A 24 -3.52 -3.80 22.71
C GLU A 24 -2.53 -2.95 21.91
N PHE A 25 -1.25 -2.99 22.29
CA PHE A 25 -0.18 -2.28 21.60
C PHE A 25 0.70 -3.26 20.84
N SER A 26 1.24 -2.82 19.72
CA SER A 26 2.20 -3.57 18.92
C SER A 26 3.31 -2.67 18.43
N ALA A 27 4.52 -3.21 18.35
CA ALA A 27 5.65 -2.57 17.72
C ALA A 27 6.32 -3.56 16.75
N GLU A 28 6.78 -3.04 15.62
CA GLU A 28 7.46 -3.83 14.60
C GLU A 28 8.66 -3.05 14.08
N LEU A 29 9.78 -3.73 13.95
CA LEU A 29 11.00 -3.24 13.32
C LEU A 29 11.43 -4.25 12.27
N ALA A 30 11.68 -3.79 11.04
CA ALA A 30 12.24 -4.63 10.00
C ALA A 30 13.37 -3.91 9.28
N ALA A 31 14.45 -4.64 9.00
CA ALA A 31 15.58 -4.15 8.21
C ALA A 31 15.90 -5.16 7.11
N GLY A 32 16.27 -4.68 5.94
CA GLY A 32 16.47 -5.52 4.78
C GLY A 32 17.29 -4.90 3.66
N LEU A 33 17.48 -5.71 2.63
CA LEU A 33 18.13 -5.35 1.38
C LEU A 33 17.16 -5.64 0.23
N GLU A 34 17.13 -4.73 -0.74
CA GLU A 34 16.36 -4.87 -1.96
C GLU A 34 17.28 -4.69 -3.17
N TYR A 35 17.12 -5.52 -4.18
CA TYR A 35 17.62 -5.29 -5.51
C TYR A 35 16.46 -4.98 -6.44
N ASP A 36 16.57 -3.89 -7.17
CA ASP A 36 15.65 -3.50 -8.23
C ASP A 36 16.40 -3.40 -9.55
N SER A 37 15.92 -4.07 -10.59
CA SER A 37 16.53 -4.05 -11.92
C SER A 37 16.26 -2.75 -12.71
N ASN A 38 15.36 -1.89 -12.22
CA ASN A 38 15.01 -0.61 -12.83
C ASN A 38 14.40 0.32 -11.78
N VAL A 39 15.25 1.04 -11.05
CA VAL A 39 14.79 1.95 -9.99
C VAL A 39 13.87 3.02 -10.57
N ALA A 40 12.63 3.09 -10.09
CA ALA A 40 11.58 3.92 -10.67
C ALA A 40 10.70 4.60 -9.63
N VAL A 41 10.21 5.80 -9.97
CA VAL A 41 9.14 6.51 -9.26
C VAL A 41 7.95 6.66 -10.20
N ASP A 42 7.05 5.68 -10.17
CA ASP A 42 5.87 5.57 -11.05
C ASP A 42 4.99 6.83 -11.07
N SER A 43 4.89 7.53 -9.93
CA SER A 43 4.00 8.69 -9.77
C SER A 43 4.43 9.91 -10.59
N ILE A 44 5.68 9.94 -11.05
CA ILE A 44 6.25 11.01 -11.88
C ILE A 44 6.88 10.50 -13.18
N ASP A 45 6.64 9.23 -13.53
CA ASP A 45 7.18 8.56 -14.72
C ASP A 45 8.70 8.65 -14.82
N SER A 46 9.40 8.57 -13.68
CA SER A 46 10.85 8.61 -13.59
C SER A 46 11.41 7.22 -13.40
N THR A 47 12.33 6.82 -14.26
CA THR A 47 13.04 5.53 -14.16
C THR A 47 14.52 5.73 -14.42
N SER A 48 15.37 4.93 -13.74
CA SER A 48 16.81 4.91 -13.97
C SER A 48 17.19 4.18 -15.25
N GLY A 49 16.36 3.25 -15.72
CA GLY A 49 16.71 2.30 -16.77
C GLY A 49 17.75 1.25 -16.34
N LEU A 50 18.24 1.31 -15.12
CA LEU A 50 19.34 0.49 -14.58
C LEU A 50 18.98 -0.04 -13.19
N GLY A 51 19.62 -1.17 -12.84
CA GLY A 51 19.42 -1.82 -11.56
C GLY A 51 20.33 -1.24 -10.46
N ASP A 52 19.83 -1.35 -9.22
CA ASP A 52 20.59 -0.95 -8.02
C ASP A 52 20.16 -1.75 -6.79
N TRP A 53 20.98 -1.68 -5.76
CA TRP A 53 20.70 -2.20 -4.43
C TRP A 53 20.27 -1.09 -3.50
N SER A 54 19.28 -1.36 -2.64
CA SER A 54 18.94 -0.47 -1.53
C SER A 54 18.97 -1.19 -0.19
N ARG A 55 19.16 -0.44 0.88
CA ARG A 55 18.92 -0.85 2.25
C ARG A 55 17.62 -0.25 2.74
N ASN A 56 16.82 -1.05 3.41
CA ASN A 56 15.48 -0.66 3.85
C ASN A 56 15.36 -0.79 5.36
N LEU A 57 14.74 0.21 5.97
CA LEU A 57 14.32 0.20 7.37
C LEU A 57 12.82 0.45 7.45
N ASN A 58 12.12 -0.33 8.25
CA ASN A 58 10.69 -0.19 8.47
C ASN A 58 10.38 -0.23 9.97
N VAL A 59 9.68 0.77 10.47
CA VAL A 59 9.22 0.86 11.86
C VAL A 59 7.71 0.99 11.85
N ALA A 60 7.01 0.17 12.63
CA ALA A 60 5.58 0.35 12.77
C ALA A 60 5.15 0.27 14.24
N LEU A 61 4.23 1.14 14.61
CA LEU A 61 3.60 1.18 15.93
C LEU A 61 2.09 1.06 15.73
N GLY A 62 1.44 0.20 16.50
CA GLY A 62 0.01 -0.02 16.42
C GLY A 62 -0.65 0.01 17.79
N ALA A 63 -1.91 0.41 17.78
CA ALA A 63 -2.82 0.28 18.90
C ALA A 63 -4.19 -0.16 18.40
N SER A 64 -4.86 -1.03 19.12
CA SER A 64 -6.23 -1.47 18.81
C SER A 64 -7.01 -1.72 20.09
N GLY A 65 -8.33 -1.67 19.98
CA GLY A 65 -9.19 -1.91 21.12
C GLY A 65 -10.65 -2.11 20.72
N ARG A 66 -11.47 -2.41 21.72
CA ARG A 66 -12.91 -2.60 21.57
C ARG A 66 -13.67 -1.58 22.38
N TRP A 67 -14.71 -1.04 21.79
CA TRP A 67 -15.73 -0.26 22.46
C TRP A 67 -16.99 -1.10 22.70
N PRO A 68 -17.88 -0.69 23.58
CA PRO A 68 -19.18 -1.34 23.75
C PRO A 68 -19.96 -1.44 22.43
N ALA A 69 -20.96 -2.34 22.39
CA ALA A 69 -21.89 -2.51 21.27
C ALA A 69 -21.22 -2.87 19.91
N ASN A 70 -20.24 -3.78 19.94
CA ASN A 70 -19.61 -4.36 18.73
C ASN A 70 -18.76 -3.39 17.90
N TRP A 71 -18.29 -2.32 18.49
CA TRP A 71 -17.32 -1.41 17.86
C TRP A 71 -15.89 -1.85 18.15
N GLU A 72 -15.05 -1.77 17.14
CA GLU A 72 -13.59 -1.97 17.23
C GLU A 72 -12.90 -0.76 16.60
N TRP A 73 -11.74 -0.42 17.12
CA TRP A 73 -10.89 0.60 16.54
C TRP A 73 -9.46 0.11 16.42
N SER A 74 -8.72 0.64 15.46
CA SER A 74 -7.27 0.44 15.34
C SER A 74 -6.61 1.69 14.78
N GLY A 75 -5.41 1.95 15.25
CA GLY A 75 -4.51 2.96 14.72
C GLY A 75 -3.15 2.34 14.43
N ARG A 76 -2.50 2.74 13.35
CA ARG A 76 -1.14 2.30 13.00
C ARG A 76 -0.36 3.48 12.43
N TYR A 77 0.85 3.65 12.92
CA TYR A 77 1.87 4.47 12.30
C TYR A 77 2.91 3.56 11.66
N GLN A 78 3.44 3.95 10.51
CA GLN A 78 4.52 3.27 9.82
C GLN A 78 5.50 4.31 9.26
N GLY A 79 6.79 4.15 9.60
CA GLY A 79 7.91 4.84 8.98
C GLY A 79 8.68 3.86 8.08
N TYR A 80 9.03 4.29 6.90
CA TYR A 80 9.82 3.54 5.93
C TYR A 80 10.96 4.43 5.42
N ASP A 81 12.16 3.87 5.34
CA ASP A 81 13.34 4.51 4.77
C ASP A 81 14.00 3.53 3.79
N SER A 82 14.29 3.99 2.58
CA SER A 82 14.99 3.23 1.54
C SER A 82 16.11 4.07 0.97
N GLN A 83 17.33 3.55 0.98
CA GLN A 83 18.54 4.25 0.51
C GLN A 83 19.23 3.40 -0.56
N TRP A 84 19.32 3.94 -1.76
CA TRP A 84 19.94 3.32 -2.90
C TRP A 84 21.45 3.49 -2.90
N GLN A 85 22.19 2.52 -3.42
CA GLN A 85 23.64 2.53 -3.41
C GLN A 85 24.21 3.55 -4.40
N ASN A 86 23.67 3.63 -5.62
CA ASN A 86 24.16 4.47 -6.70
C ASN A 86 23.17 5.56 -7.13
N TYR A 87 21.87 5.36 -6.90
CA TYR A 87 20.80 6.25 -7.37
C TYR A 87 20.11 6.96 -6.21
N SER A 88 20.88 7.72 -5.41
CA SER A 88 20.36 8.42 -4.21
C SER A 88 19.23 9.42 -4.52
N GLN A 89 19.07 9.88 -5.77
CA GLN A 89 17.93 10.71 -6.18
C GLN A 89 16.60 9.97 -6.04
N TYR A 90 16.59 8.64 -5.88
CA TYR A 90 15.42 7.79 -5.61
C TYR A 90 15.31 7.37 -4.14
N ASP A 91 16.22 7.84 -3.26
CA ASP A 91 16.11 7.61 -1.82
C ASP A 91 14.74 8.09 -1.33
N THR A 92 14.05 7.24 -0.60
CA THR A 92 12.66 7.51 -0.22
C THR A 92 12.48 7.36 1.28
N GLN A 93 11.90 8.37 1.92
CA GLN A 93 11.37 8.28 3.27
C GLN A 93 9.87 8.44 3.23
N MET A 94 9.13 7.59 3.95
CA MET A 94 7.68 7.66 3.99
C MET A 94 7.15 7.49 5.41
N HIS A 95 6.23 8.37 5.79
CA HIS A 95 5.49 8.32 7.04
C HIS A 95 4.01 8.10 6.75
N THR A 96 3.41 7.06 7.31
CA THR A 96 2.00 6.73 7.10
C THR A 96 1.30 6.57 8.42
N GLY A 97 0.20 7.28 8.61
CA GLY A 97 -0.77 7.09 9.68
C GLY A 97 -2.05 6.46 9.12
N LEU A 98 -2.54 5.42 9.78
CA LEU A 98 -3.81 4.77 9.46
C LEU A 98 -4.68 4.72 10.70
N GLY A 99 -5.94 5.12 10.58
CA GLY A 99 -6.98 4.94 11.58
C GLY A 99 -8.14 4.17 11.00
N LYS A 100 -8.74 3.24 11.75
CA LYS A 100 -9.89 2.46 11.31
C LYS A 100 -10.87 2.25 12.46
N VAL A 101 -12.15 2.40 12.16
CA VAL A 101 -13.26 2.05 13.04
C VAL A 101 -14.10 0.99 12.34
N THR A 102 -14.48 -0.05 13.06
CA THR A 102 -15.27 -1.18 12.57
C THR A 102 -16.49 -1.36 13.46
N TYR A 103 -17.65 -1.49 12.85
CA TYR A 103 -18.91 -1.88 13.51
C TYR A 103 -19.35 -3.23 12.99
N LYS A 104 -19.53 -4.21 13.88
CA LYS A 104 -19.98 -5.57 13.56
C LYS A 104 -21.43 -5.75 13.96
N SER A 105 -22.33 -5.77 12.98
CA SER A 105 -23.72 -6.19 13.19
C SER A 105 -23.86 -7.70 13.06
N SER A 106 -25.06 -8.22 13.20
CA SER A 106 -25.34 -9.65 13.02
C SER A 106 -25.09 -10.17 11.60
N HIS A 107 -25.14 -9.28 10.59
CA HIS A 107 -25.06 -9.67 9.17
C HIS A 107 -23.89 -8.99 8.45
N PHE A 108 -23.50 -7.78 8.87
CA PHE A 108 -22.54 -6.96 8.16
C PHE A 108 -21.39 -6.49 9.05
N ILE A 109 -20.23 -6.36 8.44
CA ILE A 109 -19.06 -5.69 9.00
C ILE A 109 -18.91 -4.39 8.25
N ASN A 110 -19.12 -3.26 8.94
CA ASN A 110 -18.98 -1.94 8.36
C ASN A 110 -17.69 -1.30 8.87
N GLU A 111 -16.93 -0.69 7.98
CA GLU A 111 -15.64 -0.10 8.29
C GLU A 111 -15.57 1.33 7.76
N LEU A 112 -14.91 2.20 8.51
CA LEU A 112 -14.42 3.48 8.03
C LEU A 112 -12.93 3.57 8.33
N ALA A 113 -12.12 3.69 7.29
CA ALA A 113 -10.68 3.86 7.42
C ALA A 113 -10.24 5.23 6.88
N GLY A 114 -9.24 5.82 7.54
CA GLY A 114 -8.55 7.02 7.09
C GLY A 114 -7.05 6.73 6.99
N VAL A 115 -6.41 7.23 5.94
CA VAL A 115 -4.96 7.16 5.73
C VAL A 115 -4.43 8.56 5.48
N TYR A 116 -3.32 8.89 6.13
CA TYR A 116 -2.49 10.05 5.82
C TYR A 116 -1.07 9.57 5.59
N ALA A 117 -0.47 9.96 4.47
CA ALA A 117 0.92 9.63 4.16
C ALA A 117 1.68 10.86 3.67
N GLN A 118 2.94 10.96 4.07
CA GLN A 118 3.93 11.88 3.55
C GLN A 118 5.10 11.08 3.04
N ALA A 119 5.61 11.46 1.87
CA ALA A 119 6.81 10.89 1.29
C ALA A 119 7.80 11.99 0.93
N ASP A 120 9.06 11.77 1.27
CA ASP A 120 10.19 12.55 0.83
C ASP A 120 10.96 11.75 -0.22
N LEU A 121 11.48 12.42 -1.23
CA LEU A 121 12.34 11.87 -2.28
C LEU A 121 13.68 12.61 -2.25
N ASN A 122 14.79 11.89 -2.16
CA ASN A 122 16.12 12.46 -2.02
C ASN A 122 16.22 13.50 -0.87
N GLY A 123 15.57 13.22 0.26
CA GLY A 123 15.54 14.09 1.43
C GLY A 123 14.72 15.38 1.29
N GLN A 124 13.94 15.52 0.22
CA GLN A 124 13.05 16.67 -0.02
C GLN A 124 11.58 16.22 -0.01
N ALA A 125 10.72 17.06 0.55
CA ALA A 125 9.30 16.79 0.56
C ALA A 125 8.76 16.58 -0.87
N PHE A 126 8.13 15.44 -1.12
CA PHE A 126 7.71 15.04 -2.45
C PHE A 126 6.20 14.95 -2.60
N LEU A 127 5.54 14.21 -1.71
CA LEU A 127 4.12 13.88 -1.83
C LEU A 127 3.44 13.85 -0.47
N THR A 128 2.25 14.45 -0.41
CA THR A 128 1.27 14.21 0.66
C THR A 128 0.04 13.52 0.10
N MET A 129 -0.45 12.47 0.79
CA MET A 129 -1.64 11.73 0.40
C MET A 129 -2.61 11.62 1.58
N ARG A 130 -3.90 11.81 1.30
CA ARG A 130 -5.01 11.57 2.23
C ARG A 130 -6.02 10.65 1.57
N ARG A 131 -6.53 9.67 2.33
CA ARG A 131 -7.58 8.77 1.84
C ARG A 131 -8.61 8.50 2.92
N ILE A 132 -9.87 8.45 2.52
CA ILE A 132 -10.99 7.97 3.33
C ILE A 132 -11.63 6.80 2.59
N SER A 133 -11.91 5.72 3.34
CA SER A 133 -12.37 4.44 2.78
C SER A 133 -13.51 3.86 3.62
N PRO A 134 -14.78 4.22 3.36
CA PRO A 134 -15.91 3.46 3.87
C PRO A 134 -16.00 2.10 3.16
N ALA A 135 -16.34 1.06 3.91
CA ALA A 135 -16.53 -0.28 3.38
C ALA A 135 -17.61 -1.03 4.15
N THR A 136 -18.23 -2.01 3.47
CA THR A 136 -19.13 -2.97 4.07
C THR A 136 -18.83 -4.36 3.54
N GLY A 137 -19.07 -5.38 4.34
CA GLY A 137 -18.84 -6.76 3.94
C GLY A 137 -19.63 -7.75 4.78
N SER A 138 -19.72 -8.97 4.31
CA SER A 138 -20.44 -10.04 5.00
C SER A 138 -19.85 -11.40 4.64
N PHE A 139 -20.08 -12.36 5.53
CA PHE A 139 -19.82 -13.77 5.24
C PHE A 139 -21.02 -14.39 4.52
N ILE A 140 -20.73 -15.24 3.54
CA ILE A 140 -21.69 -16.13 2.89
C ILE A 140 -21.31 -17.55 3.32
N GLY A 141 -22.07 -18.10 4.25
CA GLY A 141 -21.70 -19.33 4.96
C GLY A 141 -20.42 -19.13 5.78
N GLN A 142 -19.60 -20.19 5.87
CA GLN A 142 -18.37 -20.18 6.70
C GLN A 142 -17.08 -19.95 5.89
N GLN A 143 -17.18 -20.03 4.56
CA GLN A 143 -15.98 -20.04 3.70
C GLN A 143 -15.84 -18.83 2.81
N TRP A 144 -16.89 -18.10 2.54
CA TRP A 144 -16.83 -16.96 1.65
C TRP A 144 -17.03 -15.66 2.42
N TYR A 145 -16.24 -14.66 2.07
CA TYR A 145 -16.39 -13.28 2.56
C TYR A 145 -16.31 -12.34 1.38
N TRP A 146 -17.27 -11.44 1.27
CA TRP A 146 -17.23 -10.35 0.32
C TRP A 146 -17.12 -9.00 1.04
N ARG A 147 -16.50 -8.02 0.37
CA ARG A 147 -16.36 -6.65 0.87
C ARG A 147 -16.46 -5.68 -0.31
N ALA A 148 -17.34 -4.68 -0.20
CA ALA A 148 -17.42 -3.54 -1.09
C ALA A 148 -16.79 -2.34 -0.39
N GLN A 149 -16.03 -1.54 -1.13
CA GLN A 149 -15.32 -0.38 -0.62
C GLN A 149 -15.38 0.76 -1.62
N TYR A 150 -15.52 1.97 -1.11
CA TYR A 150 -15.26 3.21 -1.84
C TYR A 150 -14.03 3.87 -1.25
N ASP A 151 -13.18 4.45 -2.12
CA ASP A 151 -12.00 5.21 -1.73
C ASP A 151 -12.08 6.62 -2.31
N ARG A 152 -11.99 7.65 -1.48
CA ARG A 152 -11.71 9.01 -1.88
C ARG A 152 -10.27 9.33 -1.50
N THR A 153 -9.42 9.65 -2.49
CA THR A 153 -7.99 9.92 -2.32
C THR A 153 -7.66 11.30 -2.83
N GLN A 154 -6.86 12.05 -2.07
CA GLN A 154 -6.26 13.32 -2.48
C GLN A 154 -4.75 13.18 -2.43
N LYS A 155 -4.05 13.67 -3.46
CA LYS A 155 -2.59 13.71 -3.54
C LYS A 155 -2.15 15.13 -3.86
N GLN A 156 -1.08 15.57 -3.22
CA GLN A 156 -0.44 16.86 -3.44
C GLN A 156 1.06 16.64 -3.60
N PHE A 157 1.60 17.06 -4.73
CA PHE A 157 3.02 16.97 -5.06
C PHE A 157 3.68 18.33 -4.89
N VAL A 158 4.81 18.41 -4.22
CA VAL A 158 5.49 19.69 -3.94
C VAL A 158 5.97 20.33 -5.23
N ASP A 159 6.69 19.57 -6.08
CA ASP A 159 7.32 20.09 -7.30
C ASP A 159 6.54 19.79 -8.59
N TYR A 160 5.40 19.09 -8.49
CA TYR A 160 4.59 18.67 -9.65
C TYR A 160 3.11 19.03 -9.48
N PRO A 161 2.74 20.31 -9.31
CA PRO A 161 1.36 20.70 -8.98
C PRO A 161 0.34 20.32 -10.05
N LEU A 162 0.75 20.15 -11.31
CA LEU A 162 -0.13 19.65 -12.38
C LEU A 162 -0.51 18.17 -12.21
N ARG A 163 0.18 17.43 -11.32
CA ARG A 163 -0.11 16.04 -10.94
C ARG A 163 -0.89 15.92 -9.63
N ASP A 164 -1.18 17.05 -8.97
CA ASP A 164 -2.09 17.03 -7.82
C ASP A 164 -3.38 16.38 -8.24
N SER A 165 -3.95 15.55 -7.38
CA SER A 165 -5.11 14.78 -7.82
C SER A 165 -6.15 14.52 -6.74
N ASP A 166 -7.38 14.47 -7.22
CA ASP A 166 -8.55 13.95 -6.53
C ASP A 166 -8.98 12.64 -7.21
N GLY A 167 -8.93 11.55 -6.46
CA GLY A 167 -9.22 10.21 -6.96
C GLY A 167 -10.43 9.58 -6.28
N ASP A 168 -11.25 8.90 -7.08
CA ASP A 168 -12.37 8.08 -6.64
C ASP A 168 -12.17 6.65 -7.10
N ALA A 169 -12.45 5.68 -6.22
CA ALA A 169 -12.43 4.28 -6.62
C ALA A 169 -13.52 3.47 -5.91
N VAL A 170 -14.08 2.50 -6.62
CA VAL A 170 -15.02 1.51 -6.08
C VAL A 170 -14.44 0.13 -6.29
N GLY A 171 -14.40 -0.66 -5.24
CA GLY A 171 -13.82 -2.00 -5.26
C GLY A 171 -14.74 -3.06 -4.67
N LEU A 172 -14.72 -4.23 -5.27
CA LEU A 172 -15.34 -5.44 -4.75
C LEU A 172 -14.25 -6.48 -4.50
N TYR A 173 -14.25 -7.05 -3.30
CA TYR A 173 -13.29 -8.04 -2.82
C TYR A 173 -14.04 -9.31 -2.48
N LEU A 174 -13.52 -10.45 -2.92
CA LEU A 174 -14.06 -11.77 -2.61
C LEU A 174 -12.94 -12.65 -2.06
N TYR A 175 -13.22 -13.33 -0.95
CA TYR A 175 -12.32 -14.28 -0.32
C TYR A 175 -12.99 -15.64 -0.19
N ARG A 176 -12.26 -16.70 -0.52
CA ARG A 176 -12.64 -18.07 -0.21
C ARG A 176 -11.64 -18.67 0.76
N PHE A 177 -12.08 -18.90 1.99
CA PHE A 177 -11.30 -19.54 3.04
C PHE A 177 -11.37 -21.06 2.90
N LEU A 178 -10.23 -21.70 2.70
CA LEU A 178 -10.09 -23.15 2.60
C LEU A 178 -9.68 -23.76 3.94
N ASP A 179 -8.86 -23.02 4.72
CA ASP A 179 -8.53 -23.30 6.11
C ASP A 179 -8.40 -21.97 6.85
N LYS A 180 -9.52 -21.34 7.19
CA LYS A 180 -9.59 -20.05 7.86
C LYS A 180 -8.62 -19.05 7.19
N THR A 181 -7.87 -18.28 7.98
CA THR A 181 -6.87 -17.32 7.48
C THR A 181 -5.52 -17.97 7.10
N ARG A 182 -5.34 -19.27 7.35
CA ARG A 182 -4.11 -20.01 7.01
C ARG A 182 -4.05 -20.38 5.52
N HIS A 183 -5.21 -20.63 4.91
CA HIS A 183 -5.28 -20.97 3.49
C HIS A 183 -6.51 -20.32 2.87
N PHE A 184 -6.30 -19.39 1.96
CA PHE A 184 -7.40 -18.74 1.23
C PHE A 184 -6.98 -18.30 -0.17
N ILE A 185 -7.98 -18.09 -1.00
CA ILE A 185 -7.88 -17.45 -2.31
C ILE A 185 -8.64 -16.13 -2.24
N SER A 186 -8.16 -15.11 -2.93
CA SER A 186 -8.82 -13.82 -3.03
C SER A 186 -8.90 -13.34 -4.47
N ALA A 187 -9.97 -12.63 -4.78
CA ALA A 187 -10.15 -11.89 -6.02
C ALA A 187 -10.65 -10.48 -5.68
N ASN A 188 -10.16 -9.48 -6.42
CA ASN A 188 -10.61 -8.09 -6.28
C ASN A 188 -10.73 -7.47 -7.66
N VAL A 189 -11.81 -6.71 -7.86
CA VAL A 189 -11.98 -5.81 -9.00
C VAL A 189 -12.19 -4.41 -8.46
N GLN A 190 -11.52 -3.43 -9.04
CA GLN A 190 -11.62 -2.03 -8.67
C GLN A 190 -11.71 -1.16 -9.94
N LEU A 191 -12.67 -0.25 -9.98
CA LEU A 191 -12.75 0.82 -10.96
C LEU A 191 -12.30 2.11 -10.29
N LYS A 192 -11.52 2.92 -10.99
CA LYS A 192 -10.98 4.17 -10.45
C LYS A 192 -10.97 5.29 -11.48
N ARG A 193 -11.04 6.50 -10.98
CA ARG A 193 -10.85 7.73 -11.72
C ARG A 193 -9.93 8.63 -10.92
N GLU A 194 -9.02 9.33 -11.59
CA GLU A 194 -8.13 10.33 -11.00
C GLU A 194 -8.25 11.62 -11.82
N GLN A 195 -8.59 12.71 -11.17
CA GLN A 195 -8.76 14.04 -11.73
C GLN A 195 -7.56 14.89 -11.32
N THR A 196 -6.98 15.61 -12.28
CA THR A 196 -5.79 16.45 -12.10
C THR A 196 -6.02 17.82 -12.76
N PRO A 197 -5.25 18.87 -12.40
CA PRO A 197 -5.32 20.18 -13.03
C PRO A 197 -5.00 20.15 -14.54
N ASP A 198 -4.13 19.22 -14.97
CA ASP A 198 -3.80 19.02 -16.38
C ASP A 198 -4.34 17.65 -16.82
N ASP A 199 -5.15 17.63 -17.89
CA ASP A 199 -5.86 16.45 -18.39
C ASP A 199 -4.92 15.35 -18.92
N ILE A 200 -3.66 15.67 -19.26
CA ILE A 200 -2.65 14.68 -19.65
C ILE A 200 -2.28 13.72 -18.52
N TYR A 201 -2.59 14.05 -17.26
CA TYR A 201 -2.41 13.20 -16.07
C TYR A 201 -3.72 12.64 -15.54
N GLN A 202 -4.86 13.17 -15.99
CA GLN A 202 -6.18 12.69 -15.63
C GLN A 202 -6.44 11.35 -16.32
N TYR A 203 -6.99 10.36 -15.59
CA TYR A 203 -7.28 9.05 -16.18
C TYR A 203 -8.45 8.33 -15.52
N GLN A 204 -9.01 7.39 -16.27
CA GLN A 204 -9.88 6.34 -15.79
C GLN A 204 -9.15 5.00 -15.88
N GLY A 205 -9.50 4.07 -15.00
CA GLY A 205 -8.82 2.78 -15.01
C GLY A 205 -9.54 1.69 -14.25
N GLY A 206 -9.07 0.48 -14.46
CA GLY A 206 -9.53 -0.71 -13.78
C GLY A 206 -8.36 -1.51 -13.24
N ILE A 207 -8.59 -2.21 -12.14
CA ILE A 207 -7.62 -3.10 -11.53
C ILE A 207 -8.30 -4.44 -11.22
N VAL A 208 -7.65 -5.53 -11.60
CA VAL A 208 -8.00 -6.88 -11.17
C VAL A 208 -6.83 -7.44 -10.36
N ARG A 209 -7.13 -8.02 -9.19
CA ARG A 209 -6.13 -8.69 -8.36
C ARG A 209 -6.59 -10.09 -8.02
N LEU A 210 -5.68 -11.04 -8.11
CA LEU A 210 -5.86 -12.42 -7.65
C LEU A 210 -4.79 -12.71 -6.62
N GLY A 211 -5.15 -13.46 -5.59
CA GLY A 211 -4.23 -13.84 -4.52
C GLY A 211 -4.47 -15.26 -4.03
N TRP A 212 -3.41 -15.93 -3.70
CA TRP A 212 -3.42 -17.20 -3.02
C TRP A 212 -2.46 -17.12 -1.83
N LYS A 213 -2.91 -17.56 -0.64
CA LYS A 213 -2.09 -17.62 0.56
C LYS A 213 -2.22 -18.98 1.20
N ARG A 214 -1.09 -19.52 1.68
CA ARG A 214 -1.05 -20.71 2.50
C ARG A 214 0.03 -20.61 3.57
N ALA A 215 -0.33 -20.95 4.81
CA ALA A 215 0.60 -21.14 5.92
C ALA A 215 0.85 -22.65 6.13
N TRP A 216 2.12 -22.99 6.25
CA TRP A 216 2.62 -24.34 6.43
C TRP A 216 3.23 -24.45 7.83
N GLN A 217 3.05 -25.61 8.47
CA GLN A 217 3.80 -25.93 9.67
C GLN A 217 5.03 -26.74 9.24
N VAL A 218 6.22 -26.25 9.55
CA VAL A 218 7.51 -26.90 9.22
C VAL A 218 8.28 -27.11 10.53
N GLY A 219 8.11 -28.28 11.14
CA GLY A 219 8.59 -28.54 12.51
C GLY A 219 7.93 -27.60 13.50
N ALA A 220 8.72 -26.85 14.26
CA ALA A 220 8.23 -25.86 15.21
C ALA A 220 7.87 -24.51 14.56
N ASP A 221 8.32 -24.27 13.33
CA ASP A 221 8.21 -22.99 12.64
C ASP A 221 6.94 -22.93 11.80
N THR A 222 6.47 -21.71 11.52
CA THR A 222 5.41 -21.46 10.55
C THR A 222 6.00 -20.72 9.35
N VAL A 223 5.80 -21.27 8.16
CA VAL A 223 6.15 -20.64 6.88
C VAL A 223 4.86 -20.24 6.15
N SER A 224 4.71 -18.99 5.80
CA SER A 224 3.57 -18.49 5.05
C SER A 224 4.01 -18.09 3.65
N THR A 225 3.37 -18.65 2.63
CA THR A 225 3.59 -18.28 1.22
C THR A 225 2.38 -17.54 0.70
N GLN A 226 2.60 -16.47 -0.06
CA GLN A 226 1.56 -15.74 -0.77
C GLN A 226 1.99 -15.49 -2.21
N ILE A 227 1.12 -15.77 -3.17
CA ILE A 227 1.30 -15.46 -4.58
C ILE A 227 0.19 -14.48 -4.99
N LYS A 228 0.55 -13.41 -5.67
CA LYS A 228 -0.38 -12.37 -6.11
C LYS A 228 -0.13 -12.06 -7.59
N ALA A 229 -1.23 -11.87 -8.32
CA ALA A 229 -1.23 -11.31 -9.66
C ALA A 229 -2.10 -10.06 -9.68
N ARG A 230 -1.63 -9.01 -10.34
CA ARG A 230 -2.36 -7.75 -10.55
C ARG A 230 -2.26 -7.37 -12.01
N TYR A 231 -3.41 -7.03 -12.59
CA TYR A 231 -3.51 -6.34 -13.85
C TYR A 231 -4.16 -4.98 -13.61
N GLU A 232 -3.62 -3.93 -14.20
CA GLU A 232 -4.16 -2.58 -14.15
C GLU A 232 -4.10 -1.95 -15.53
N MET A 233 -5.22 -1.40 -15.96
CA MET A 233 -5.29 -0.55 -17.16
C MET A 233 -5.58 0.89 -16.77
N ARG A 234 -5.00 1.84 -17.51
CA ARG A 234 -5.28 3.28 -17.41
C ARG A 234 -5.46 3.87 -18.79
N GLN A 235 -6.49 4.68 -18.95
CA GLN A 235 -6.74 5.49 -20.14
C GLN A 235 -6.76 6.95 -19.72
N TYR A 236 -5.84 7.72 -20.26
CA TYR A 236 -5.70 9.15 -19.95
C TYR A 236 -6.56 9.99 -20.89
N ASP A 237 -7.04 11.14 -20.40
CA ASP A 237 -8.00 11.95 -21.14
C ASP A 237 -7.30 12.93 -22.09
N GLY A 238 -6.16 13.53 -21.68
CA GLY A 238 -5.46 14.55 -22.45
C GLY A 238 -4.54 14.01 -23.55
N ILE A 239 -4.45 14.77 -24.65
CA ILE A 239 -3.49 14.49 -25.72
C ILE A 239 -2.13 15.06 -25.36
N ARG A 240 -1.11 14.22 -25.29
CA ARG A 240 0.26 14.62 -25.04
C ARG A 240 0.98 15.00 -26.33
N SER A 241 1.67 16.14 -26.29
CA SER A 241 2.41 16.67 -27.47
C SER A 241 3.61 15.82 -27.87
N ASP A 242 4.23 15.08 -26.91
CA ASP A 242 5.40 14.24 -27.15
C ASP A 242 5.08 12.91 -27.85
N ILE A 243 3.84 12.41 -27.72
CA ILE A 243 3.37 11.18 -28.38
C ILE A 243 2.21 11.43 -29.37
N LEU A 244 1.71 12.68 -29.48
CA LEU A 244 0.60 13.10 -30.34
C LEU A 244 -0.69 12.28 -30.15
N ALA A 245 -0.90 11.74 -28.96
CA ALA A 245 -2.03 10.87 -28.59
C ALA A 245 -2.35 10.97 -27.10
N ALA A 246 -3.52 10.48 -26.71
CA ALA A 246 -3.80 10.18 -25.33
C ALA A 246 -2.97 8.98 -24.85
N ARG A 247 -2.45 9.06 -23.64
CA ARG A 247 -1.68 7.97 -23.04
C ARG A 247 -2.59 6.80 -22.66
N HIS A 248 -2.08 5.58 -22.81
CA HIS A 248 -2.67 4.39 -22.24
C HIS A 248 -1.58 3.51 -21.63
N ASP A 249 -1.90 2.89 -20.50
CA ASP A 249 -0.99 1.98 -19.79
C ASP A 249 -1.70 0.68 -19.50
N ASP A 250 -0.97 -0.43 -19.71
CA ASP A 250 -1.30 -1.77 -19.25
C ASP A 250 -0.18 -2.29 -18.35
N LYS A 251 -0.52 -2.57 -17.08
CA LYS A 251 0.46 -2.97 -16.07
C LYS A 251 0.13 -4.34 -15.52
N ILE A 252 1.06 -5.27 -15.61
CA ILE A 252 0.97 -6.59 -14.99
C ILE A 252 2.03 -6.68 -13.90
N ARG A 253 1.61 -7.11 -12.70
CA ARG A 253 2.53 -7.43 -11.59
C ARG A 253 2.25 -8.83 -11.10
N LEU A 254 3.31 -9.62 -10.99
CA LEU A 254 3.33 -10.89 -10.27
C LEU A 254 4.22 -10.74 -9.04
N SER A 255 3.77 -11.21 -7.88
CA SER A 255 4.63 -11.28 -6.70
C SER A 255 4.47 -12.61 -5.98
N ALA A 256 5.57 -13.02 -5.33
CA ALA A 256 5.63 -14.17 -4.45
C ALA A 256 6.31 -13.74 -3.15
N ASP A 257 5.60 -13.92 -2.04
CA ASP A 257 6.07 -13.58 -0.70
C ASP A 257 6.26 -14.87 0.10
N LEU A 258 7.33 -14.93 0.87
CA LEU A 258 7.59 -15.95 1.88
C LEU A 258 7.88 -15.28 3.21
N ASP A 259 7.13 -15.65 4.26
CA ASP A 259 7.33 -15.18 5.63
C ASP A 259 7.61 -16.41 6.51
N TRP A 260 8.84 -16.51 6.97
CA TRP A 260 9.29 -17.58 7.86
C TRP A 260 9.33 -17.08 9.29
N GLN A 261 8.35 -17.49 10.09
CA GLN A 261 8.27 -17.21 11.52
C GLN A 261 9.19 -18.16 12.28
N MET A 262 10.40 -17.72 12.59
CA MET A 262 11.44 -18.51 13.29
C MET A 262 11.19 -18.60 14.79
N THR A 263 10.66 -17.53 15.39
CA THR A 263 10.27 -17.45 16.80
C THR A 263 9.00 -16.62 16.94
N PRO A 264 8.34 -16.57 18.10
CA PRO A 264 7.17 -15.68 18.29
C PRO A 264 7.45 -14.19 17.96
N ARG A 265 8.72 -13.77 18.05
CA ARG A 265 9.12 -12.37 17.85
C ARG A 265 9.89 -12.12 16.54
N TRP A 266 10.54 -13.13 15.97
CA TRP A 266 11.41 -12.96 14.81
C TRP A 266 10.91 -13.69 13.60
N SER A 267 10.91 -13.02 12.45
CA SER A 267 10.66 -13.66 11.15
C SER A 267 11.61 -13.15 10.08
N ALA A 268 11.91 -14.03 9.12
CA ALA A 268 12.57 -13.68 7.88
C ALA A 268 11.52 -13.56 6.77
N GLN A 269 11.64 -12.53 5.95
CA GLN A 269 10.74 -12.26 4.84
C GLN A 269 11.52 -12.19 3.54
N PHE A 270 10.97 -12.79 2.50
CA PHE A 270 11.49 -12.71 1.13
C PHE A 270 10.34 -12.36 0.21
N GLU A 271 10.56 -11.41 -0.70
CA GLU A 271 9.60 -11.02 -1.71
C GLU A 271 10.28 -10.96 -3.08
N LEU A 272 9.63 -11.56 -4.06
CA LEU A 272 9.99 -11.48 -5.47
C LEU A 272 8.87 -10.76 -6.21
N ILE A 273 9.21 -9.76 -7.02
CA ILE A 273 8.24 -9.01 -7.82
C ILE A 273 8.72 -8.96 -9.26
N ARG A 274 7.80 -9.17 -10.18
CA ARG A 274 8.00 -8.92 -11.60
C ARG A 274 6.91 -8.00 -12.11
N ASP A 275 7.31 -6.86 -12.69
CA ASP A 275 6.44 -5.90 -13.34
C ASP A 275 6.68 -5.88 -14.85
N TRP A 276 5.57 -5.77 -15.58
CA TRP A 276 5.52 -5.40 -17.00
C TRP A 276 4.62 -4.19 -17.09
N ASN A 277 5.18 -3.05 -17.46
CA ASN A 277 4.46 -1.82 -17.72
C ASN A 277 4.55 -1.56 -19.21
N GLU A 278 3.45 -1.70 -19.93
CA GLU A 278 3.32 -1.41 -21.36
C GLU A 278 2.61 -0.08 -21.51
N SER A 279 3.21 0.86 -22.22
CA SER A 279 2.68 2.22 -22.41
C SER A 279 3.07 2.77 -23.77
N ASN A 280 2.21 3.60 -24.36
CA ASN A 280 2.60 4.41 -25.51
C ASN A 280 3.46 5.63 -25.12
N LEU A 281 3.68 5.88 -23.82
CA LEU A 281 4.67 6.83 -23.31
C LEU A 281 5.96 6.08 -22.95
N GLN A 282 7.05 6.34 -23.67
CA GLN A 282 8.32 5.64 -23.49
C GLN A 282 8.86 5.64 -22.04
N ALA A 283 8.70 6.75 -21.31
CA ALA A 283 9.13 6.83 -19.90
C ALA A 283 8.33 5.93 -18.95
N ALA A 284 7.15 5.46 -19.37
CA ALA A 284 6.29 4.56 -18.59
C ALA A 284 6.27 3.13 -19.15
N ASP A 285 6.97 2.87 -20.26
CA ASP A 285 7.10 1.56 -20.89
C ASP A 285 8.40 0.89 -20.42
N TYR A 286 8.29 0.00 -19.44
CA TYR A 286 9.45 -0.68 -18.87
C TYR A 286 9.09 -2.02 -18.20
N LYS A 287 10.11 -2.84 -18.02
CA LYS A 287 10.04 -4.09 -17.26
C LYS A 287 10.94 -3.97 -16.04
N GLN A 288 10.47 -4.51 -14.90
CA GLN A 288 11.16 -4.41 -13.64
C GLN A 288 11.12 -5.75 -12.90
N PHE A 289 12.21 -6.09 -12.23
CA PHE A 289 12.29 -7.24 -11.34
C PHE A 289 12.89 -6.80 -10.02
N ARG A 290 12.25 -7.17 -8.91
CA ARG A 290 12.71 -6.84 -7.56
C ARG A 290 12.84 -8.08 -6.70
N ILE A 291 13.88 -8.10 -5.89
CA ILE A 291 14.09 -9.08 -4.82
C ILE A 291 14.27 -8.29 -3.53
N ASP A 292 13.46 -8.58 -2.54
CA ASP A 292 13.58 -7.99 -1.21
C ASP A 292 13.76 -9.10 -0.17
N SER A 293 14.64 -8.86 0.81
CA SER A 293 14.87 -9.74 1.95
C SER A 293 14.97 -8.93 3.23
N ARG A 294 14.19 -9.31 4.26
CA ARG A 294 14.11 -8.57 5.52
C ARG A 294 14.11 -9.51 6.72
N ILE A 295 14.73 -9.06 7.80
CA ILE A 295 14.53 -9.62 9.14
C ILE A 295 13.59 -8.68 9.87
N ARG A 296 12.55 -9.24 10.50
CA ARG A 296 11.52 -8.50 11.21
C ARG A 296 11.43 -8.99 12.65
N TRP A 297 11.40 -8.02 13.56
CA TRP A 297 11.11 -8.21 14.98
C TRP A 297 9.74 -7.62 15.32
N ARG A 298 8.98 -8.29 16.19
CA ARG A 298 7.67 -7.88 16.69
C ARG A 298 7.59 -7.98 18.21
N TYR A 299 6.91 -6.99 18.79
CA TYR A 299 6.50 -6.97 20.19
C TYR A 299 4.98 -7.03 20.30
#